data_539a9723c617c5c42bd58b9efacfa001
#
_entry.id   539a9723c617c5c42bd58b9efacfa001
#
_cell.length_a   1.000
_cell.length_b   1.000
_cell.length_c   1.000
_cell.angle_alpha   90.00
_cell.angle_beta   90.00
_cell.angle_gamma   90.00
#
_symmetry.space_group_name_H-M   'P 1'
#
loop_
_entity.id
_entity.type
_entity.pdbx_description
1 polymer ?
#
loop_
_entity_poly.entity_id
_entity_poly.type
_entity_poly.pdbx_seq_one_letter_code
_entity_poly.pdbx_strand_id
1 'polypeptide(L)'
;MRPAAGITFGGRYELSSRIAVGGMGEVWRASDSIIGRTVAIKILKDEYMGDPGFLERFRAEARHAALVNHEGIANVFDYGEEQGSAYIVMELVPGEPLSAIVDREGRLPANRVLGIVAQTATSLQAAHDAGLVHRDIKPGNLLITPEGRVKITDFGIARIADQVPLTATGQVMGTVQYLAPEQASGHAATPSTDIYSLGIVAYECLAGKRPFTGESQVAIAMAQINDTPPELPADVPEPVRNLVMSCLSKDAANRPESAAKLAQAAAALHRGNIELAASYVPQILGEKEDPTATVVMQQPGGDAATTVMPSTQVLDPTVALTESGEPLGEESEEEEKKRSRWTWPLITLLALLLLIGGGTAIALLNNGGDKKPTETSQTTTKPTKTTTKPTETTTPPPVTSASIDSNQVIGKSFEEAKGYLEGLGFTNIAKKDGSPVPDGEVGLVSDISPTGKAEFNELITVTVNIAFGTIQTPGAPGVANSTVKVGDPIVLQSFASACPAGLQLGAYEVQLSDESLAQLTNNASASGATLRATAPGTLNVTYSYRCEGPQQRVSEVSAPVTVTIQPQDSNEDEES
;
A
#
# COMPACT_ATOMS: atom_id res chain seq x y z
N MET A 1 1.12 29.82 7.45
CA MET A 1 1.83 31.01 6.87
C MET A 1 2.09 30.79 5.38
N ARG A 2 1.87 31.78 4.49
CA ARG A 2 2.23 31.62 3.06
C ARG A 2 3.72 31.90 2.89
N PRO A 3 4.51 30.93 2.40
CA PRO A 3 5.93 31.14 2.16
C PRO A 3 6.16 32.20 1.07
N ALA A 4 7.13 33.09 1.32
CA ALA A 4 7.56 34.14 0.38
C ALA A 4 9.05 34.41 0.53
N ALA A 5 9.68 34.96 -0.52
CA ALA A 5 11.09 35.35 -0.45
C ALA A 5 11.33 36.38 0.68
N GLY A 6 12.43 36.23 1.41
CA GLY A 6 12.80 37.05 2.58
C GLY A 6 12.18 36.56 3.91
N ILE A 7 11.27 35.57 3.90
CA ILE A 7 10.78 34.96 5.14
C ILE A 7 11.82 33.98 5.67
N THR A 8 12.03 34.00 6.99
CA THR A 8 12.97 33.11 7.69
C THR A 8 12.19 32.05 8.46
N PHE A 9 12.48 30.79 8.23
CA PHE A 9 11.96 29.64 8.98
C PHE A 9 12.94 29.18 10.05
N GLY A 10 12.42 28.83 11.25
CA GLY A 10 13.21 28.39 12.39
C GLY A 10 14.23 29.44 12.87
N GLY A 11 14.01 30.73 12.57
CA GLY A 11 14.97 31.81 12.85
C GLY A 11 16.33 31.62 12.16
N ARG A 12 16.43 30.73 11.15
CA ARG A 12 17.69 30.27 10.55
C ARG A 12 17.67 30.18 9.01
N TYR A 13 16.58 29.73 8.41
CA TYR A 13 16.52 29.43 6.97
C TYR A 13 15.77 30.54 6.23
N GLU A 14 16.50 31.46 5.62
CA GLU A 14 15.91 32.56 4.86
C GLU A 14 15.56 32.12 3.44
N LEU A 15 14.28 32.21 3.07
CA LEU A 15 13.77 31.83 1.74
C LEU A 15 14.25 32.83 0.67
N SER A 16 14.81 32.31 -0.44
CA SER A 16 15.26 33.17 -1.54
C SER A 16 14.37 33.06 -2.79
N SER A 17 14.14 31.86 -3.29
CA SER A 17 13.32 31.63 -4.48
C SER A 17 12.59 30.29 -4.39
N ARG A 18 11.37 30.24 -4.96
CA ARG A 18 10.60 29.01 -5.02
C ARG A 18 11.13 28.12 -6.14
N ILE A 19 11.39 26.84 -5.82
CA ILE A 19 11.87 25.81 -6.75
C ILE A 19 10.69 25.08 -7.39
N ALA A 20 9.72 24.61 -6.55
CA ALA A 20 8.59 23.82 -7.03
C ALA A 20 7.35 24.01 -6.14
N VAL A 21 6.17 23.73 -6.72
CA VAL A 21 4.89 23.63 -6.01
C VAL A 21 4.35 22.23 -6.23
N GLY A 22 4.03 21.52 -5.14
CA GLY A 22 3.47 20.18 -5.19
C GLY A 22 2.13 20.06 -4.46
N GLY A 23 1.53 18.89 -4.52
CA GLY A 23 0.27 18.60 -3.81
C GLY A 23 0.38 18.86 -2.31
N MET A 24 1.50 18.51 -1.70
CA MET A 24 1.72 18.56 -0.25
C MET A 24 2.39 19.84 0.27
N GLY A 25 2.86 20.71 -0.62
CA GLY A 25 3.56 21.92 -0.20
C GLY A 25 4.41 22.55 -1.27
N GLU A 26 5.28 23.45 -0.85
CA GLU A 26 6.21 24.16 -1.72
C GLU A 26 7.66 23.84 -1.34
N VAL A 27 8.52 23.74 -2.35
CA VAL A 27 9.97 23.61 -2.16
C VAL A 27 10.63 24.94 -2.51
N TRP A 28 11.41 25.45 -1.60
CA TRP A 28 12.10 26.73 -1.72
C TRP A 28 13.61 26.55 -1.63
N ARG A 29 14.35 27.38 -2.35
CA ARG A 29 15.76 27.62 -2.10
C ARG A 29 15.87 28.54 -0.89
N ALA A 30 16.71 28.19 0.08
CA ALA A 30 16.93 28.97 1.27
C ALA A 30 18.42 29.08 1.62
N SER A 31 18.77 30.08 2.38
CA SER A 31 20.11 30.26 2.96
C SER A 31 20.08 29.93 4.44
N ASP A 32 20.93 29.02 4.87
CA ASP A 32 21.19 28.73 6.28
C ASP A 32 22.07 29.86 6.85
N SER A 33 21.49 30.76 7.61
CA SER A 33 22.17 31.97 8.15
C SER A 33 23.26 31.63 9.17
N ILE A 34 23.25 30.44 9.78
CA ILE A 34 24.23 30.05 10.81
C ILE A 34 25.53 29.52 10.17
N ILE A 35 25.43 28.65 9.15
CA ILE A 35 26.60 28.03 8.57
C ILE A 35 26.88 28.49 7.13
N GLY A 36 26.07 29.40 6.59
CA GLY A 36 26.31 30.07 5.31
C GLY A 36 26.13 29.19 4.09
N ARG A 37 25.41 28.05 4.18
CA ARG A 37 25.15 27.17 3.03
C ARG A 37 23.79 27.41 2.41
N THR A 38 23.67 27.14 1.12
CA THR A 38 22.38 27.08 0.44
C THR A 38 21.74 25.71 0.62
N VAL A 39 20.46 25.67 0.91
CA VAL A 39 19.66 24.44 1.16
C VAL A 39 18.36 24.49 0.36
N ALA A 40 17.71 23.34 0.22
CA ALA A 40 16.31 23.27 -0.15
C ALA A 40 15.46 23.13 1.12
N ILE A 41 14.35 23.81 1.19
CA ILE A 41 13.37 23.68 2.28
C ILE A 41 12.01 23.34 1.69
N LYS A 42 11.43 22.24 2.10
CA LYS A 42 10.08 21.82 1.74
C LYS A 42 9.14 22.22 2.86
N ILE A 43 8.17 23.07 2.56
CA ILE A 43 7.21 23.62 3.49
C ILE A 43 5.86 22.99 3.19
N LEU A 44 5.27 22.31 4.17
CA LEU A 44 3.98 21.63 4.03
C LEU A 44 2.85 22.65 4.07
N LYS A 45 1.74 22.32 3.39
CA LYS A 45 0.52 23.10 3.44
C LYS A 45 -0.13 23.03 4.82
N ASP A 46 -0.80 24.11 5.21
CA ASP A 46 -1.44 24.25 6.51
C ASP A 46 -2.55 23.19 6.75
N GLU A 47 -3.15 22.63 5.69
CA GLU A 47 -4.18 21.59 5.76
C GLU A 47 -3.72 20.28 6.44
N TYR A 48 -2.40 19.99 6.42
CA TYR A 48 -1.83 18.82 7.10
C TYR A 48 -1.52 19.04 8.58
N MET A 49 -1.59 20.29 9.04
CA MET A 49 -1.25 20.65 10.43
C MET A 49 -2.37 20.33 11.42
N GLY A 50 -3.59 20.09 10.93
CA GLY A 50 -4.75 19.78 11.76
C GLY A 50 -4.78 18.35 12.31
N ASP A 51 -3.93 17.44 11.82
CA ASP A 51 -3.83 16.04 12.27
C ASP A 51 -2.60 15.81 13.15
N PRO A 52 -2.73 15.69 14.49
CA PRO A 52 -1.61 15.39 15.38
C PRO A 52 -0.90 14.08 15.04
N GLY A 53 -1.65 13.06 14.58
CA GLY A 53 -1.08 11.79 14.16
C GLY A 53 -0.22 11.92 12.91
N PHE A 54 -0.57 12.80 11.99
CA PHE A 54 0.26 13.12 10.83
C PHE A 54 1.59 13.75 11.26
N LEU A 55 1.57 14.74 12.15
CA LEU A 55 2.78 15.41 12.61
C LEU A 55 3.74 14.49 13.36
N GLU A 56 3.23 13.59 14.21
CA GLU A 56 4.09 12.60 14.86
C GLU A 56 4.80 11.68 13.87
N ARG A 57 4.05 11.16 12.89
CA ARG A 57 4.61 10.33 11.84
C ARG A 57 5.62 11.10 10.98
N PHE A 58 5.28 12.33 10.58
CA PHE A 58 6.18 13.22 9.85
C PHE A 58 7.52 13.42 10.59
N ARG A 59 7.48 13.69 11.90
CA ARG A 59 8.68 13.81 12.74
C ARG A 59 9.50 12.52 12.79
N ALA A 60 8.82 11.37 12.91
CA ALA A 60 9.47 10.07 12.94
C ALA A 60 10.18 9.77 11.62
N GLU A 61 9.51 9.99 10.49
CA GLU A 61 10.09 9.74 9.16
C GLU A 61 11.19 10.74 8.80
N ALA A 62 11.04 12.02 9.15
CA ALA A 62 12.11 12.99 8.98
C ALA A 62 13.39 12.59 9.74
N ARG A 63 13.25 12.06 10.97
CA ARG A 63 14.38 11.52 11.75
C ARG A 63 14.99 10.29 11.08
N HIS A 64 14.17 9.36 10.59
CA HIS A 64 14.68 8.17 9.89
C HIS A 64 15.39 8.55 8.59
N ALA A 65 14.83 9.46 7.79
CA ALA A 65 15.46 9.95 6.57
C ALA A 65 16.80 10.65 6.86
N ALA A 66 16.92 11.36 7.98
CA ALA A 66 18.18 12.01 8.38
C ALA A 66 19.29 11.01 8.79
N LEU A 67 18.97 9.76 9.08
CA LEU A 67 19.96 8.71 9.39
C LEU A 67 20.59 8.11 8.13
N VAL A 68 19.94 8.26 6.97
CA VAL A 68 20.45 7.71 5.71
C VAL A 68 21.43 8.68 5.09
N ASN A 69 22.69 8.27 4.99
CA ASN A 69 23.74 9.04 4.34
C ASN A 69 24.33 8.24 3.16
N HIS A 70 23.96 8.61 1.95
CA HIS A 70 24.42 7.97 0.73
C HIS A 70 24.57 9.01 -0.39
N GLU A 71 25.60 8.89 -1.24
CA GLU A 71 25.85 9.88 -2.29
C GLU A 71 24.72 10.05 -3.31
N GLY A 72 23.93 9.02 -3.54
CA GLY A 72 22.75 9.03 -4.42
C GLY A 72 21.44 9.40 -3.73
N ILE A 73 21.48 9.90 -2.49
CA ILE A 73 20.32 10.36 -1.73
C ILE A 73 20.55 11.82 -1.32
N ALA A 74 19.53 12.66 -1.45
CA ALA A 74 19.59 14.03 -0.93
C ALA A 74 19.50 14.00 0.60
N ASN A 75 20.54 14.51 1.27
CA ASN A 75 20.63 14.51 2.73
C ASN A 75 19.53 15.37 3.35
N VAL A 76 18.88 14.87 4.39
CA VAL A 76 18.00 15.65 5.27
C VAL A 76 18.87 16.26 6.38
N PHE A 77 18.81 17.59 6.53
CA PHE A 77 19.66 18.34 7.45
C PHE A 77 18.94 18.76 8.73
N ASP A 78 17.63 19.07 8.60
CA ASP A 78 16.84 19.58 9.71
C ASP A 78 15.36 19.44 9.40
N TYR A 79 14.53 19.55 10.44
CA TYR A 79 13.09 19.67 10.31
C TYR A 79 12.57 20.60 11.42
N GLY A 80 11.42 21.21 11.21
CA GLY A 80 10.81 22.06 12.22
C GLY A 80 9.35 22.35 11.95
N GLU A 81 8.76 23.02 12.91
CA GLU A 81 7.39 23.49 12.86
C GLU A 81 7.36 24.95 13.30
N GLU A 82 6.74 25.79 12.51
CA GLU A 82 6.64 27.21 12.81
C GLU A 82 5.35 27.80 12.23
N GLN A 83 4.65 28.58 13.04
CA GLN A 83 3.44 29.34 12.67
C GLN A 83 2.38 28.49 11.94
N GLY A 84 2.19 27.25 12.39
CA GLY A 84 1.22 26.33 11.79
C GLY A 84 1.65 25.69 10.48
N SER A 85 2.94 25.69 10.16
CA SER A 85 3.52 24.98 9.00
C SER A 85 4.66 24.08 9.46
N ALA A 86 4.73 22.86 8.96
CA ALA A 86 5.88 21.97 9.13
C ALA A 86 6.83 22.10 7.93
N TYR A 87 8.13 21.96 8.18
CA TYR A 87 9.12 22.04 7.11
C TYR A 87 10.27 21.05 7.30
N ILE A 88 10.88 20.67 6.17
CA ILE A 88 12.09 19.86 6.12
C ILE A 88 13.15 20.61 5.36
N VAL A 89 14.35 20.64 5.91
CA VAL A 89 15.55 21.24 5.30
C VAL A 89 16.41 20.11 4.74
N MET A 90 16.75 20.20 3.47
CA MET A 90 17.49 19.15 2.76
C MET A 90 18.56 19.73 1.84
N GLU A 91 19.37 18.85 1.32
CA GLU A 91 20.37 19.17 0.31
C GLU A 91 19.72 19.80 -0.92
N LEU A 92 20.25 20.94 -1.34
CA LEU A 92 19.91 21.52 -2.64
C LEU A 92 20.73 20.81 -3.71
N VAL A 93 20.11 19.87 -4.41
CA VAL A 93 20.76 19.10 -5.47
C VAL A 93 20.88 19.94 -6.75
N PRO A 94 22.09 20.14 -7.30
CA PRO A 94 22.27 20.82 -8.57
C PRO A 94 21.94 19.85 -9.71
N GLY A 95 20.71 19.88 -10.23
CA GLY A 95 20.25 18.96 -11.27
C GLY A 95 18.84 19.25 -11.74
N GLU A 96 18.39 18.54 -12.75
CA GLU A 96 17.02 18.58 -13.23
C GLU A 96 16.29 17.27 -12.92
N PRO A 97 14.97 17.30 -12.65
CA PRO A 97 14.21 16.08 -12.45
C PRO A 97 14.15 15.25 -13.73
N LEU A 98 14.24 13.93 -13.59
CA LEU A 98 14.14 12.98 -14.71
C LEU A 98 12.84 13.17 -15.53
N SER A 99 11.75 13.63 -14.90
CA SER A 99 10.51 13.98 -15.59
C SER A 99 10.74 15.07 -16.66
N ALA A 100 11.47 16.13 -16.33
CA ALA A 100 11.78 17.19 -17.30
C ALA A 100 12.65 16.68 -18.47
N ILE A 101 13.54 15.71 -18.20
CA ILE A 101 14.34 15.06 -19.25
C ILE A 101 13.43 14.22 -20.16
N VAL A 102 12.55 13.39 -19.59
CA VAL A 102 11.60 12.56 -20.35
C VAL A 102 10.62 13.42 -21.16
N ASP A 103 10.08 14.49 -20.58
CA ASP A 103 9.18 15.43 -21.27
C ASP A 103 9.87 16.09 -22.46
N ARG A 104 11.16 16.41 -22.37
CA ARG A 104 11.95 17.05 -23.41
C ARG A 104 12.42 16.07 -24.49
N GLU A 105 12.88 14.89 -24.10
CA GLU A 105 13.52 13.92 -25.01
C GLU A 105 12.55 12.83 -25.50
N GLY A 106 11.41 12.64 -24.83
CA GLY A 106 10.41 11.61 -25.10
C GLY A 106 10.90 10.24 -24.64
N ARG A 107 11.78 9.60 -25.39
CA ARG A 107 12.37 8.29 -25.07
C ARG A 107 13.86 8.41 -24.81
N LEU A 108 14.35 7.64 -23.85
CA LEU A 108 15.76 7.59 -23.52
C LEU A 108 16.41 6.30 -24.07
N PRO A 109 17.67 6.33 -24.52
CA PRO A 109 18.40 5.14 -24.93
C PRO A 109 18.52 4.12 -23.79
N ALA A 110 18.37 2.83 -24.09
CA ALA A 110 18.40 1.75 -23.11
C ALA A 110 19.63 1.79 -22.18
N ASN A 111 20.80 2.10 -22.73
CA ASN A 111 22.03 2.22 -21.95
C ASN A 111 21.95 3.34 -20.88
N ARG A 112 21.36 4.50 -21.23
CA ARG A 112 21.17 5.60 -20.27
C ARG A 112 20.17 5.22 -19.18
N VAL A 113 19.08 4.54 -19.54
CA VAL A 113 18.07 4.05 -18.59
C VAL A 113 18.67 3.04 -17.62
N LEU A 114 19.46 2.09 -18.11
CA LEU A 114 20.17 1.12 -17.26
C LEU A 114 21.11 1.81 -16.26
N GLY A 115 21.84 2.86 -16.69
CA GLY A 115 22.68 3.65 -15.80
C GLY A 115 21.89 4.36 -14.71
N ILE A 116 20.70 4.92 -15.03
CA ILE A 116 19.79 5.54 -14.06
C ILE A 116 19.23 4.50 -13.09
N VAL A 117 18.73 3.37 -13.61
CA VAL A 117 18.19 2.27 -12.78
C VAL A 117 19.24 1.73 -11.82
N ALA A 118 20.47 1.48 -12.30
CA ALA A 118 21.55 0.96 -11.46
C ALA A 118 21.87 1.90 -10.29
N GLN A 119 22.02 3.20 -10.56
CA GLN A 119 22.32 4.19 -9.52
C GLN A 119 21.15 4.35 -8.53
N THR A 120 19.92 4.45 -9.05
CA THR A 120 18.73 4.58 -8.20
C THR A 120 18.55 3.36 -7.31
N ALA A 121 18.67 2.15 -7.87
CA ALA A 121 18.52 0.91 -7.10
C ALA A 121 19.63 0.74 -6.05
N THR A 122 20.88 1.17 -6.35
CA THR A 122 21.96 1.21 -5.33
C THR A 122 21.60 2.11 -4.17
N SER A 123 21.06 3.29 -4.45
CA SER A 123 20.65 4.26 -3.43
C SER A 123 19.45 3.77 -2.63
N LEU A 124 18.47 3.13 -3.28
CA LEU A 124 17.34 2.50 -2.60
C LEU A 124 17.79 1.39 -1.66
N GLN A 125 18.76 0.56 -2.06
CA GLN A 125 19.28 -0.47 -1.18
C GLN A 125 19.86 0.12 0.11
N ALA A 126 20.62 1.21 0.02
CA ALA A 126 21.16 1.88 1.21
C ALA A 126 20.07 2.40 2.15
N ALA A 127 18.95 2.87 1.62
CA ALA A 127 17.77 3.25 2.41
C ALA A 127 17.08 2.03 3.03
N HIS A 128 16.91 0.95 2.25
CA HIS A 128 16.29 -0.30 2.70
C HIS A 128 17.10 -0.96 3.84
N ASP A 129 18.43 -0.93 3.75
CA ASP A 129 19.32 -1.44 4.80
C ASP A 129 19.19 -0.64 6.12
N ALA A 130 18.81 0.64 6.02
CA ALA A 130 18.47 1.48 7.17
C ALA A 130 17.01 1.33 7.64
N GLY A 131 16.24 0.42 7.04
CA GLY A 131 14.82 0.20 7.36
C GLY A 131 13.87 1.24 6.77
N LEU A 132 14.33 2.05 5.80
CA LEU A 132 13.55 3.12 5.18
C LEU A 132 13.14 2.72 3.76
N VAL A 133 11.82 2.62 3.51
CA VAL A 133 11.23 2.42 2.18
C VAL A 133 10.81 3.78 1.63
N HIS A 134 11.14 4.05 0.35
CA HIS A 134 10.87 5.37 -0.24
C HIS A 134 9.39 5.62 -0.52
N ARG A 135 8.63 4.63 -1.01
CA ARG A 135 7.17 4.63 -1.24
C ARG A 135 6.65 5.57 -2.34
N ASP A 136 7.44 6.49 -2.87
CA ASP A 136 7.04 7.47 -3.90
C ASP A 136 8.12 7.65 -4.98
N ILE A 137 8.68 6.54 -5.48
CA ILE A 137 9.62 6.57 -6.60
C ILE A 137 8.88 6.96 -7.87
N LYS A 138 9.31 8.09 -8.46
CA LYS A 138 8.77 8.65 -9.71
C LYS A 138 9.84 9.55 -10.37
N PRO A 139 9.72 9.87 -11.67
CA PRO A 139 10.73 10.68 -12.37
C PRO A 139 10.96 12.06 -11.75
N GLY A 140 9.94 12.66 -11.12
CA GLY A 140 10.06 13.95 -10.44
C GLY A 140 10.94 13.93 -9.19
N ASN A 141 11.11 12.77 -8.55
CA ASN A 141 11.90 12.59 -7.34
C ASN A 141 13.33 12.06 -7.63
N LEU A 142 13.68 11.85 -8.90
CA LEU A 142 15.00 11.45 -9.36
C LEU A 142 15.68 12.64 -10.04
N LEU A 143 16.61 13.30 -9.35
CA LEU A 143 17.33 14.43 -9.90
C LEU A 143 18.60 13.95 -10.59
N ILE A 144 18.79 14.37 -11.83
CA ILE A 144 19.97 14.06 -12.63
C ILE A 144 20.91 15.26 -12.58
N THR A 145 22.08 15.07 -11.99
CA THR A 145 23.10 16.14 -11.91
C THR A 145 23.76 16.38 -13.27
N PRO A 146 24.44 17.53 -13.49
CA PRO A 146 25.18 17.79 -14.73
C PRO A 146 26.23 16.71 -15.06
N GLU A 147 26.76 16.00 -14.05
CA GLU A 147 27.72 14.91 -14.21
C GLU A 147 27.03 13.57 -14.52
N GLY A 148 25.70 13.54 -14.65
CA GLY A 148 24.92 12.33 -14.93
C GLY A 148 24.71 11.42 -13.72
N ARG A 149 24.93 11.92 -12.49
CA ARG A 149 24.63 11.16 -11.27
C ARG A 149 23.16 11.32 -10.91
N VAL A 150 22.58 10.25 -10.37
CA VAL A 150 21.20 10.26 -9.87
C VAL A 150 21.20 10.57 -8.38
N LYS A 151 20.36 11.50 -7.96
CA LYS A 151 20.04 11.73 -6.55
C LYS A 151 18.55 11.58 -6.31
N ILE A 152 18.19 10.72 -5.36
CA ILE A 152 16.80 10.52 -4.90
C ILE A 152 16.46 11.63 -3.92
N THR A 153 15.30 12.24 -4.08
CA THR A 153 14.75 13.25 -3.19
C THR A 153 13.37 12.84 -2.69
N ASP A 154 12.87 13.55 -1.68
CA ASP A 154 11.49 13.40 -1.22
C ASP A 154 11.11 11.97 -0.78
N PHE A 155 11.96 11.30 0.03
CA PHE A 155 11.56 10.08 0.72
C PHE A 155 10.17 10.29 1.31
N GLY A 156 9.29 9.31 1.15
CA GLY A 156 7.83 9.37 1.34
C GLY A 156 7.27 9.87 2.66
N ILE A 157 7.97 10.84 3.27
CA ILE A 157 7.68 11.50 4.55
C ILE A 157 6.25 12.02 4.64
N ALA A 158 5.63 12.25 3.48
CA ALA A 158 4.32 12.83 3.38
C ALA A 158 3.20 11.83 2.99
N ARG A 159 3.52 10.58 2.59
CA ARG A 159 2.51 9.55 2.22
C ARG A 159 1.89 8.81 3.40
N ILE A 160 2.19 9.20 4.61
CA ILE A 160 1.58 8.64 5.82
C ILE A 160 0.08 8.97 5.91
N ALA A 161 -0.36 10.05 5.26
CA ALA A 161 -1.78 10.39 5.16
C ALA A 161 -2.53 9.53 4.11
N ASP A 162 -1.82 8.89 3.17
CA ASP A 162 -2.39 8.18 2.03
C ASP A 162 -2.60 6.66 2.25
N GLN A 163 -2.50 6.17 3.48
CA GLN A 163 -2.87 4.78 3.82
C GLN A 163 -4.40 4.54 3.83
N VAL A 164 -5.16 5.45 3.26
CA VAL A 164 -6.58 5.19 3.00
C VAL A 164 -6.67 4.36 1.72
N PRO A 165 -7.21 3.13 1.78
CA PRO A 165 -7.40 2.31 0.59
C PRO A 165 -8.15 3.10 -0.49
N LEU A 166 -7.72 2.96 -1.73
CA LEU A 166 -8.30 3.58 -2.92
C LEU A 166 -9.83 3.49 -2.98
N THR A 167 -10.41 2.51 -2.30
CA THR A 167 -11.83 2.15 -2.33
C THR A 167 -12.70 2.92 -1.34
N ALA A 168 -12.13 3.55 -0.31
CA ALA A 168 -12.95 4.11 0.78
C ALA A 168 -13.58 5.47 0.45
N THR A 169 -12.93 6.32 -0.37
CA THR A 169 -13.44 7.67 -0.66
C THR A 169 -13.51 8.03 -2.14
N GLY A 170 -13.00 7.18 -3.04
CA GLY A 170 -12.94 7.49 -4.49
C GLY A 170 -12.00 8.67 -4.84
N GLN A 171 -11.38 9.28 -3.85
CA GLN A 171 -10.38 10.33 -4.05
C GLN A 171 -9.00 9.77 -3.71
N VAL A 172 -8.13 9.71 -4.70
CA VAL A 172 -6.73 9.38 -4.52
C VAL A 172 -5.95 10.67 -4.37
N MET A 173 -5.41 10.90 -3.19
CA MET A 173 -4.54 12.03 -2.96
C MET A 173 -3.11 11.64 -3.38
N GLY A 174 -2.60 12.21 -4.46
CA GLY A 174 -1.24 11.96 -4.94
C GLY A 174 -1.13 11.31 -6.32
N THR A 175 0.09 10.94 -6.71
CA THR A 175 0.40 10.38 -8.03
C THR A 175 0.24 8.87 -8.02
N VAL A 176 -0.87 8.34 -8.58
CA VAL A 176 -1.15 6.89 -8.67
C VAL A 176 -0.40 6.16 -9.77
N GLN A 177 0.19 6.92 -10.67
CA GLN A 177 0.78 6.44 -11.93
C GLN A 177 2.02 5.55 -11.74
N TYR A 178 2.65 5.60 -10.55
CA TYR A 178 3.84 4.81 -10.19
C TYR A 178 3.58 3.92 -8.97
N LEU A 179 2.32 3.80 -8.56
CA LEU A 179 1.93 3.07 -7.36
C LEU A 179 2.07 1.56 -7.58
N ALA A 180 2.66 0.84 -6.64
CA ALA A 180 2.72 -0.60 -6.72
C ALA A 180 1.35 -1.24 -6.40
N PRO A 181 1.05 -2.45 -6.93
CA PRO A 181 -0.22 -3.15 -6.70
C PRO A 181 -0.60 -3.26 -5.23
N GLU A 182 0.35 -3.61 -4.36
CA GLU A 182 0.16 -3.69 -2.92
C GLU A 182 -0.24 -2.36 -2.28
N GLN A 183 0.37 -1.24 -2.73
CA GLN A 183 -0.02 0.09 -2.25
C GLN A 183 -1.43 0.48 -2.74
N ALA A 184 -1.73 0.19 -4.01
CA ALA A 184 -3.05 0.44 -4.59
C ALA A 184 -4.15 -0.36 -3.88
N SER A 185 -3.81 -1.55 -3.34
CA SER A 185 -4.68 -2.41 -2.56
C SER A 185 -4.69 -2.07 -1.05
N GLY A 186 -3.96 -1.04 -0.61
CA GLY A 186 -3.90 -0.62 0.81
C GLY A 186 -3.00 -1.48 1.70
N HIS A 187 -2.16 -2.33 1.13
CA HIS A 187 -1.18 -3.11 1.89
C HIS A 187 0.06 -2.27 2.21
N ALA A 188 0.80 -2.72 3.23
CA ALA A 188 2.03 -2.06 3.64
C ALA A 188 3.09 -2.08 2.53
N ALA A 189 3.73 -0.93 2.30
CA ALA A 189 4.84 -0.83 1.37
C ALA A 189 6.09 -1.55 1.93
N THR A 190 6.80 -2.24 1.04
CA THR A 190 8.02 -2.99 1.33
C THR A 190 9.16 -2.53 0.39
N PRO A 191 10.41 -2.96 0.56
CA PRO A 191 11.46 -2.73 -0.42
C PRO A 191 11.10 -3.11 -1.86
N SER A 192 10.30 -4.16 -2.05
CA SER A 192 9.81 -4.60 -3.36
C SER A 192 8.83 -3.61 -4.02
N THR A 193 8.17 -2.77 -3.22
CA THR A 193 7.32 -1.66 -3.70
C THR A 193 8.13 -0.63 -4.48
N ASP A 194 9.31 -0.24 -3.97
CA ASP A 194 10.20 0.71 -4.65
C ASP A 194 10.79 0.12 -5.94
N ILE A 195 11.04 -1.20 -5.97
CA ILE A 195 11.49 -1.92 -7.18
C ILE A 195 10.42 -1.84 -8.28
N TYR A 196 9.14 -2.06 -7.93
CA TYR A 196 8.05 -1.93 -8.90
C TYR A 196 7.94 -0.50 -9.45
N SER A 197 7.94 0.50 -8.57
CA SER A 197 7.86 1.91 -8.97
C SER A 197 9.03 2.32 -9.86
N LEU A 198 10.24 1.83 -9.57
CA LEU A 198 11.43 2.03 -10.42
C LEU A 198 11.27 1.31 -11.77
N GLY A 199 10.62 0.15 -11.81
CA GLY A 199 10.22 -0.55 -13.03
C GLY A 199 9.29 0.30 -13.91
N ILE A 200 8.28 0.96 -13.33
CA ILE A 200 7.40 1.91 -14.05
C ILE A 200 8.20 3.08 -14.62
N VAL A 201 9.13 3.65 -13.84
CA VAL A 201 10.01 4.74 -14.30
C VAL A 201 10.87 4.27 -15.47
N ALA A 202 11.48 3.10 -15.37
CA ALA A 202 12.31 2.54 -16.45
C ALA A 202 11.50 2.28 -17.72
N TYR A 203 10.29 1.72 -17.58
CA TYR A 203 9.35 1.51 -18.69
C TYR A 203 9.02 2.85 -19.38
N GLU A 204 8.63 3.87 -18.62
CA GLU A 204 8.29 5.19 -19.15
C GLU A 204 9.47 5.82 -19.91
N CYS A 205 10.68 5.75 -19.35
CA CYS A 205 11.89 6.24 -20.00
C CYS A 205 12.18 5.52 -21.34
N LEU A 206 11.93 4.21 -21.42
CA LEU A 206 12.16 3.41 -22.64
C LEU A 206 11.06 3.56 -23.67
N ALA A 207 9.79 3.60 -23.24
CA ALA A 207 8.64 3.65 -24.11
C ALA A 207 8.17 5.09 -24.46
N GLY A 208 8.60 6.10 -23.69
CA GLY A 208 8.11 7.48 -23.79
C GLY A 208 6.71 7.68 -23.25
N LYS A 209 6.12 6.63 -22.67
CA LYS A 209 4.77 6.64 -22.06
C LYS A 209 4.71 5.62 -20.94
N ARG A 210 3.85 5.83 -19.99
CA ARG A 210 3.63 4.91 -18.87
C ARG A 210 2.90 3.64 -19.34
N PRO A 211 3.14 2.50 -18.66
CA PRO A 211 2.49 1.23 -19.01
C PRO A 211 0.97 1.26 -18.72
N PHE A 212 0.55 1.99 -17.68
CA PHE A 212 -0.84 2.06 -17.27
C PHE A 212 -1.34 3.50 -17.33
N THR A 213 -2.46 3.70 -18.03
CA THR A 213 -3.15 4.98 -18.21
C THR A 213 -4.64 4.75 -18.04
N GLY A 214 -5.41 5.80 -17.76
CA GLY A 214 -6.86 5.71 -17.57
C GLY A 214 -7.50 7.09 -17.45
N GLU A 215 -8.81 7.14 -17.60
CA GLU A 215 -9.60 8.38 -17.52
C GLU A 215 -9.70 8.93 -16.09
N SER A 216 -9.43 8.10 -15.07
CA SER A 216 -9.44 8.49 -13.68
C SER A 216 -8.25 7.88 -12.92
N GLN A 217 -7.93 8.46 -11.77
CA GLN A 217 -6.90 7.90 -10.88
C GLN A 217 -7.27 6.48 -10.41
N VAL A 218 -8.56 6.22 -10.18
CA VAL A 218 -9.06 4.89 -9.82
C VAL A 218 -8.82 3.89 -10.94
N ALA A 219 -9.11 4.26 -12.20
CA ALA A 219 -8.87 3.39 -13.36
C ALA A 219 -7.37 3.03 -13.49
N ILE A 220 -6.47 4.02 -13.29
CA ILE A 220 -5.02 3.79 -13.32
C ILE A 220 -4.61 2.83 -12.17
N ALA A 221 -5.12 3.03 -10.97
CA ALA A 221 -4.79 2.17 -9.84
C ALA A 221 -5.31 0.74 -10.03
N MET A 222 -6.51 0.57 -10.59
CA MET A 222 -7.04 -0.76 -10.93
C MET A 222 -6.19 -1.45 -12.01
N ALA A 223 -5.69 -0.69 -13.00
CA ALA A 223 -4.76 -1.21 -13.98
C ALA A 223 -3.41 -1.62 -13.36
N GLN A 224 -2.92 -0.87 -12.36
CA GLN A 224 -1.73 -1.27 -11.58
C GLN A 224 -1.93 -2.62 -10.87
N ILE A 225 -3.15 -2.90 -10.39
CA ILE A 225 -3.46 -4.16 -9.70
C ILE A 225 -3.63 -5.31 -10.69
N ASN A 226 -4.42 -5.12 -11.76
CA ASN A 226 -4.97 -6.21 -12.54
C ASN A 226 -4.36 -6.37 -13.94
N ASP A 227 -3.95 -5.28 -14.60
CA ASP A 227 -3.60 -5.32 -16.01
C ASP A 227 -2.15 -5.73 -16.23
N THR A 228 -1.90 -6.54 -17.25
CA THR A 228 -0.54 -6.84 -17.70
C THR A 228 0.04 -5.60 -18.38
N PRO A 229 1.29 -5.18 -18.04
CA PRO A 229 1.91 -4.07 -18.74
C PRO A 229 2.10 -4.41 -20.23
N PRO A 230 1.84 -3.46 -21.16
CA PRO A 230 2.12 -3.67 -22.58
C PRO A 230 3.61 -4.00 -22.82
N GLU A 231 3.89 -4.69 -23.89
CA GLU A 231 5.28 -4.95 -24.27
C GLU A 231 6.05 -3.65 -24.55
N LEU A 232 7.32 -3.62 -24.15
CA LEU A 232 8.24 -2.55 -24.52
C LEU A 232 8.53 -2.59 -26.03
N PRO A 233 8.84 -1.43 -26.65
CA PRO A 233 9.19 -1.38 -28.06
C PRO A 233 10.27 -2.38 -28.47
N ALA A 234 10.15 -2.98 -29.66
CA ALA A 234 11.05 -4.02 -30.15
C ALA A 234 12.51 -3.56 -30.37
N ASP A 235 12.73 -2.26 -30.48
CA ASP A 235 14.07 -1.66 -30.56
C ASP A 235 14.81 -1.61 -29.21
N VAL A 236 14.11 -1.89 -28.09
CA VAL A 236 14.75 -2.09 -26.78
C VAL A 236 15.29 -3.52 -26.72
N PRO A 237 16.58 -3.74 -26.37
CA PRO A 237 17.15 -5.08 -26.27
C PRO A 237 16.33 -6.00 -25.35
N GLU A 238 16.13 -7.23 -25.77
CA GLU A 238 15.30 -8.21 -25.05
C GLU A 238 15.70 -8.40 -23.58
N PRO A 239 16.99 -8.54 -23.19
CA PRO A 239 17.36 -8.65 -21.79
C PRO A 239 16.98 -7.43 -20.96
N VAL A 240 16.93 -6.23 -21.57
CA VAL A 240 16.50 -5.00 -20.90
C VAL A 240 14.98 -4.99 -20.72
N ARG A 241 14.23 -5.42 -21.76
CA ARG A 241 12.78 -5.58 -21.66
C ARG A 241 12.42 -6.53 -20.52
N ASN A 242 13.06 -7.70 -20.50
CA ASN A 242 12.81 -8.73 -19.48
C ASN A 242 13.13 -8.25 -18.07
N LEU A 243 14.24 -7.51 -17.87
CA LEU A 243 14.59 -6.90 -16.59
C LEU A 243 13.48 -5.94 -16.12
N VAL A 244 13.00 -5.05 -17.00
CA VAL A 244 11.95 -4.10 -16.64
C VAL A 244 10.63 -4.79 -16.36
N MET A 245 10.25 -5.79 -17.18
CA MET A 245 9.03 -6.55 -16.99
C MET A 245 9.06 -7.38 -15.70
N SER A 246 10.22 -7.91 -15.29
CA SER A 246 10.35 -8.60 -14.00
C SER A 246 10.08 -7.66 -12.81
N CYS A 247 10.50 -6.38 -12.89
CA CYS A 247 10.17 -5.39 -11.86
C CYS A 247 8.65 -5.12 -11.79
N LEU A 248 7.93 -5.24 -12.92
CA LEU A 248 6.50 -4.97 -13.04
C LEU A 248 5.61 -6.18 -12.72
N SER A 249 6.17 -7.28 -12.22
CA SER A 249 5.38 -8.40 -11.73
C SER A 249 4.40 -7.95 -10.66
N LYS A 250 3.14 -8.42 -10.77
CA LYS A 250 2.09 -8.08 -9.80
C LYS A 250 2.37 -8.71 -8.45
N ASP A 251 2.81 -9.97 -8.45
CA ASP A 251 3.32 -10.63 -7.25
C ASP A 251 4.72 -10.10 -6.91
N ALA A 252 4.86 -9.55 -5.71
CA ALA A 252 6.13 -9.02 -5.20
C ALA A 252 7.24 -10.09 -5.13
N ALA A 253 6.88 -11.37 -4.94
CA ALA A 253 7.83 -12.48 -4.89
C ALA A 253 8.48 -12.79 -6.24
N ASN A 254 7.84 -12.41 -7.35
CA ASN A 254 8.37 -12.60 -8.70
C ASN A 254 9.20 -11.42 -9.20
N ARG A 255 9.36 -10.36 -8.41
CA ARG A 255 10.23 -9.22 -8.70
C ARG A 255 11.68 -9.56 -8.33
N PRO A 256 12.68 -8.76 -8.76
CA PRO A 256 14.05 -8.90 -8.25
C PRO A 256 14.07 -8.93 -6.73
N GLU A 257 14.83 -9.86 -6.15
CA GLU A 257 14.87 -10.16 -4.71
C GLU A 257 15.17 -8.94 -3.83
N SER A 258 16.01 -8.02 -4.34
CA SER A 258 16.37 -6.79 -3.64
C SER A 258 16.74 -5.69 -4.63
N ALA A 259 16.76 -4.45 -4.17
CA ALA A 259 17.25 -3.33 -4.95
C ALA A 259 18.74 -3.50 -5.30
N ALA A 260 19.55 -4.16 -4.46
CA ALA A 260 20.93 -4.52 -4.76
C ALA A 260 21.05 -5.46 -5.97
N LYS A 261 20.22 -6.51 -6.03
CA LYS A 261 20.19 -7.44 -7.17
C LYS A 261 19.77 -6.73 -8.45
N LEU A 262 18.76 -5.87 -8.39
CA LEU A 262 18.35 -5.04 -9.51
C LEU A 262 19.47 -4.11 -9.98
N ALA A 263 20.17 -3.44 -9.05
CA ALA A 263 21.30 -2.55 -9.36
C ALA A 263 22.43 -3.29 -10.07
N GLN A 264 22.81 -4.47 -9.55
CA GLN A 264 23.86 -5.31 -10.12
C GLN A 264 23.51 -5.81 -11.53
N ALA A 265 22.26 -6.25 -11.72
CA ALA A 265 21.74 -6.70 -13.01
C ALA A 265 21.72 -5.55 -14.03
N ALA A 266 21.20 -4.39 -13.68
CA ALA A 266 21.18 -3.21 -14.54
C ALA A 266 22.60 -2.74 -14.91
N ALA A 267 23.53 -2.72 -13.93
CA ALA A 267 24.93 -2.37 -14.17
C ALA A 267 25.65 -3.40 -15.07
N ALA A 268 25.32 -4.69 -14.96
CA ALA A 268 25.86 -5.73 -15.82
C ALA A 268 25.36 -5.58 -17.25
N LEU A 269 24.04 -5.35 -17.44
CA LEU A 269 23.46 -5.06 -18.77
C LEU A 269 24.02 -3.78 -19.38
N HIS A 270 24.22 -2.74 -18.58
CA HIS A 270 24.85 -1.49 -19.02
C HIS A 270 26.24 -1.72 -19.62
N ARG A 271 26.97 -2.72 -19.12
CA ARG A 271 28.27 -3.16 -19.65
C ARG A 271 28.19 -4.24 -20.75
N GLY A 272 26.96 -4.64 -21.15
CA GLY A 272 26.71 -5.67 -22.15
C GLY A 272 26.92 -7.11 -21.65
N ASN A 273 27.03 -7.35 -20.34
CA ASN A 273 27.23 -8.69 -19.77
C ASN A 273 25.91 -9.30 -19.32
N ILE A 274 25.25 -10.02 -20.24
CA ILE A 274 23.93 -10.64 -20.03
C ILE A 274 24.01 -11.80 -19.03
N GLU A 275 25.06 -12.65 -19.12
CA GLU A 275 25.21 -13.79 -18.23
C GLU A 275 25.35 -13.36 -16.76
N LEU A 276 26.17 -12.35 -16.50
CA LEU A 276 26.33 -11.78 -15.18
C LEU A 276 25.01 -11.14 -14.70
N ALA A 277 24.29 -10.45 -15.57
CA ALA A 277 23.00 -9.86 -15.22
C ALA A 277 21.99 -10.93 -14.83
N ALA A 278 21.91 -12.03 -15.59
CA ALA A 278 21.02 -13.15 -15.31
C ALA A 278 21.38 -13.91 -14.02
N SER A 279 22.62 -13.88 -13.58
CA SER A 279 23.01 -14.45 -12.29
C SER A 279 22.41 -13.68 -11.10
N TYR A 280 22.06 -12.40 -11.28
CA TYR A 280 21.40 -11.57 -10.26
C TYR A 280 19.88 -11.59 -10.39
N VAL A 281 19.38 -11.58 -11.63
CA VAL A 281 17.94 -11.58 -11.99
C VAL A 281 17.73 -12.59 -13.13
N PRO A 282 17.42 -13.85 -12.82
CA PRO A 282 17.30 -14.93 -13.81
C PRO A 282 16.27 -14.68 -14.91
N GLN A 283 15.21 -13.92 -14.60
CA GLN A 283 14.13 -13.54 -15.52
C GLN A 283 14.63 -12.80 -16.77
N ILE A 284 15.84 -12.24 -16.74
CA ILE A 284 16.47 -11.54 -17.89
C ILE A 284 16.60 -12.43 -19.13
N LEU A 285 16.77 -13.76 -18.92
CA LEU A 285 16.91 -14.72 -20.04
C LEU A 285 15.58 -15.05 -20.73
N GLY A 286 14.45 -14.53 -20.21
CA GLY A 286 13.12 -14.93 -20.66
C GLY A 286 12.74 -16.34 -20.20
N GLU A 287 11.52 -16.75 -20.51
CA GLU A 287 11.12 -18.15 -20.38
C GLU A 287 11.92 -18.97 -21.41
N LYS A 288 12.68 -19.93 -20.94
CA LYS A 288 13.23 -20.95 -21.84
C LYS A 288 12.03 -21.69 -22.42
N GLU A 289 11.81 -21.55 -23.72
CA GLU A 289 10.93 -22.50 -24.40
C GLU A 289 11.46 -23.91 -24.06
N ASP A 290 10.66 -24.66 -23.33
CA ASP A 290 10.97 -26.06 -23.06
C ASP A 290 10.92 -26.76 -24.43
N PRO A 291 12.06 -27.26 -24.97
CA PRO A 291 12.07 -27.89 -26.30
C PRO A 291 11.21 -29.16 -26.37
N THR A 292 10.59 -29.54 -25.24
CA THR A 292 9.63 -30.66 -25.15
C THR A 292 8.15 -30.22 -25.18
N ALA A 293 7.85 -28.91 -25.22
CA ALA A 293 6.48 -28.45 -25.44
C ALA A 293 6.10 -28.69 -26.90
N THR A 294 5.49 -29.84 -27.17
CA THR A 294 4.88 -30.17 -28.47
C THR A 294 3.78 -29.16 -28.77
N VAL A 295 4.09 -28.22 -29.66
CA VAL A 295 3.08 -27.32 -30.24
C VAL A 295 2.11 -28.21 -31.03
N VAL A 296 0.93 -28.40 -30.48
CA VAL A 296 -0.19 -28.97 -31.26
C VAL A 296 -0.59 -27.92 -32.29
N MET A 297 0.02 -28.00 -33.48
CA MET A 297 -0.46 -27.27 -34.65
C MET A 297 -1.87 -27.79 -34.97
N GLN A 298 -2.87 -26.97 -34.72
CA GLN A 298 -4.21 -27.15 -35.26
C GLN A 298 -4.15 -26.91 -36.76
N GLN A 299 -4.09 -27.99 -37.52
CA GLN A 299 -4.16 -27.97 -39.00
C GLN A 299 -5.64 -27.93 -39.42
N PRO A 300 -6.04 -27.03 -40.30
CA PRO A 300 -7.38 -27.08 -40.91
C PRO A 300 -7.46 -28.26 -41.87
N GLY A 301 -8.58 -28.93 -41.81
CA GLY A 301 -8.92 -30.23 -42.44
C GLY A 301 -8.55 -30.43 -43.90
N GLY A 302 -8.28 -31.66 -44.24
CA GLY A 302 -8.10 -32.19 -45.57
C GLY A 302 -7.73 -33.67 -45.55
N ASP A 303 -8.52 -34.47 -46.20
CA ASP A 303 -8.63 -35.93 -46.24
C ASP A 303 -7.35 -36.79 -46.46
N ALA A 304 -7.39 -37.92 -45.81
CA ALA A 304 -6.89 -39.25 -46.21
C ALA A 304 -5.40 -39.47 -46.58
N ALA A 305 -4.69 -40.25 -45.79
CA ALA A 305 -4.16 -41.56 -46.23
C ALA A 305 -3.29 -42.19 -45.12
N THR A 306 -3.67 -43.43 -44.80
CA THR A 306 -2.94 -44.41 -44.02
C THR A 306 -1.54 -44.69 -44.56
N THR A 307 -0.49 -44.69 -43.76
CA THR A 307 0.70 -45.51 -44.01
C THR A 307 1.43 -45.89 -42.70
N VAL A 308 1.63 -47.16 -42.62
CA VAL A 308 2.24 -48.11 -41.73
C VAL A 308 3.55 -47.70 -41.07
N MET A 309 3.70 -48.05 -39.80
CA MET A 309 4.94 -48.16 -39.00
C MET A 309 6.02 -49.05 -39.63
N PRO A 310 7.26 -48.88 -39.21
CA PRO A 310 7.92 -50.09 -38.65
C PRO A 310 8.57 -49.86 -37.27
N SER A 311 8.54 -50.98 -36.61
CA SER A 311 8.95 -51.37 -35.28
C SER A 311 10.42 -51.19 -34.90
N THR A 312 10.62 -50.93 -33.59
CA THR A 312 11.52 -51.61 -32.63
C THR A 312 13.02 -51.72 -32.91
N GLN A 313 13.82 -51.23 -31.99
CA GLN A 313 14.90 -52.03 -31.40
C GLN A 313 15.16 -51.68 -29.92
N VAL A 314 15.08 -52.71 -29.11
CA VAL A 314 15.51 -52.88 -27.75
C VAL A 314 17.02 -53.11 -27.72
N LEU A 315 17.76 -52.51 -26.79
CA LEU A 315 19.03 -53.00 -26.30
C LEU A 315 19.16 -52.73 -24.81
N ASP A 316 18.96 -53.79 -24.04
CA ASP A 316 19.62 -54.02 -22.74
C ASP A 316 21.09 -54.40 -22.96
N PRO A 317 22.00 -54.12 -22.02
CA PRO A 317 22.52 -55.21 -21.22
C PRO A 317 22.88 -54.90 -19.76
N THR A 318 22.38 -55.68 -18.89
CA THR A 318 22.97 -56.59 -17.87
C THR A 318 24.43 -56.38 -17.38
N VAL A 319 24.56 -56.72 -16.07
CA VAL A 319 25.69 -57.30 -15.30
C VAL A 319 26.44 -56.28 -14.41
N ALA A 320 26.70 -56.51 -13.14
CA ALA A 320 26.70 -57.71 -12.28
C ALA A 320 26.70 -57.31 -10.79
N LEU A 321 26.27 -58.24 -9.99
CA LEU A 321 26.34 -58.38 -8.53
C LEU A 321 27.76 -58.47 -7.97
N THR A 322 27.95 -58.01 -6.72
CA THR A 322 28.60 -58.74 -5.62
C THR A 322 28.19 -58.07 -4.30
N GLU A 323 27.54 -58.66 -3.53
CA GLU A 323 27.51 -59.49 -2.34
C GLU A 323 28.49 -59.10 -1.21
N SER A 324 27.89 -58.98 -0.06
CA SER A 324 28.26 -59.32 1.34
C SER A 324 28.45 -58.11 2.26
N GLY A 325 27.73 -58.04 3.31
CA GLY A 325 27.76 -58.59 4.63
C GLY A 325 27.00 -57.73 5.65
N GLU A 326 26.04 -58.31 6.30
CA GLU A 326 25.40 -57.88 7.55
C GLU A 326 26.38 -58.06 8.76
N PRO A 327 25.97 -57.75 10.02
CA PRO A 327 24.97 -56.80 10.58
C PRO A 327 25.47 -56.09 11.87
N LEU A 328 24.52 -55.40 12.57
CA LEU A 328 24.45 -55.03 14.00
C LEU A 328 24.85 -53.61 14.43
N GLY A 329 23.85 -52.96 15.05
CA GLY A 329 24.04 -51.85 15.97
C GLY A 329 22.82 -50.97 16.09
N GLU A 330 21.86 -51.36 16.95
CA GLU A 330 20.86 -50.46 17.53
C GLU A 330 21.57 -49.41 18.39
N GLU A 331 21.33 -48.14 18.07
CA GLU A 331 21.46 -47.08 19.07
C GLU A 331 20.35 -46.04 18.86
N SER A 332 19.55 -45.94 19.89
CA SER A 332 18.47 -44.98 20.08
C SER A 332 19.02 -43.56 20.18
N GLU A 333 18.68 -42.68 19.23
CA GLU A 333 18.89 -41.24 19.44
C GLU A 333 17.65 -40.59 20.04
N GLU A 334 17.84 -40.12 21.29
CA GLU A 334 16.92 -39.23 22.01
C GLU A 334 16.78 -37.91 21.27
N GLU A 335 15.54 -37.51 20.98
CA GLU A 335 15.22 -36.15 20.52
C GLU A 335 15.55 -35.09 21.57
N GLU A 336 16.65 -34.41 21.43
CA GLU A 336 16.93 -33.14 22.13
C GLU A 336 16.01 -32.03 21.64
N LYS A 337 14.99 -31.69 22.44
CA LYS A 337 14.20 -30.46 22.31
C LYS A 337 15.11 -29.25 22.45
N LYS A 338 15.44 -28.59 21.36
CA LYS A 338 16.09 -27.27 21.36
C LYS A 338 15.21 -26.25 22.09
N ARG A 339 15.56 -25.93 23.32
CA ARG A 339 15.00 -24.82 24.10
C ARG A 339 15.39 -23.51 23.42
N SER A 340 14.38 -22.75 22.97
CA SER A 340 14.53 -21.42 22.41
C SER A 340 15.28 -20.48 23.35
N ARG A 341 16.37 -19.88 22.87
CA ARG A 341 17.22 -18.92 23.60
C ARG A 341 16.51 -17.58 23.91
N TRP A 342 15.23 -17.44 23.55
CA TRP A 342 14.46 -16.19 23.69
C TRP A 342 13.61 -16.09 24.96
N THR A 343 13.53 -17.14 25.77
CA THR A 343 12.72 -17.13 27.00
C THR A 343 13.38 -16.37 28.18
N TRP A 344 14.69 -16.27 28.18
CA TRP A 344 15.42 -15.58 29.26
C TRP A 344 15.27 -14.04 29.21
N PRO A 345 15.41 -13.35 28.08
CA PRO A 345 15.21 -11.89 28.02
C PRO A 345 13.76 -11.46 28.30
N LEU A 346 12.77 -12.30 28.02
CA LEU A 346 11.36 -12.01 28.33
C LEU A 346 11.07 -12.06 29.84
N ILE A 347 11.65 -13.00 30.55
CA ILE A 347 11.51 -13.13 32.03
C ILE A 347 12.21 -11.96 32.75
N THR A 348 13.37 -11.52 32.27
CA THR A 348 14.07 -10.36 32.83
C THR A 348 13.32 -9.03 32.57
N LEU A 349 12.69 -8.87 31.41
CA LEU A 349 11.86 -7.70 31.12
C LEU A 349 10.60 -7.62 31.98
N LEU A 350 9.96 -8.76 32.25
CA LEU A 350 8.78 -8.85 33.11
C LEU A 350 9.10 -8.53 34.55
N ALA A 351 10.26 -8.99 35.06
CA ALA A 351 10.75 -8.69 36.41
C ALA A 351 11.10 -7.21 36.58
N LEU A 352 11.65 -6.56 35.54
CA LEU A 352 11.97 -5.14 35.55
C LEU A 352 10.70 -4.27 35.57
N LEU A 353 9.68 -4.64 34.82
CA LEU A 353 8.37 -3.96 34.83
C LEU A 353 7.66 -4.04 36.19
N LEU A 354 7.75 -5.17 36.90
CA LEU A 354 7.18 -5.33 38.23
C LEU A 354 7.91 -4.48 39.28
N LEU A 355 9.23 -4.30 39.14
CA LEU A 355 10.03 -3.45 40.04
C LEU A 355 9.71 -1.95 39.83
N ILE A 356 9.52 -1.51 38.60
CA ILE A 356 9.18 -0.10 38.29
C ILE A 356 7.73 0.20 38.70
N GLY A 357 6.79 -0.72 38.47
CA GLY A 357 5.37 -0.58 38.86
C GLY A 357 5.18 -0.57 40.40
N GLY A 358 5.96 -1.36 41.13
CA GLY A 358 5.92 -1.39 42.58
C GLY A 358 6.50 -0.14 43.27
N GLY A 359 7.54 0.46 42.65
CA GLY A 359 8.17 1.68 43.17
C GLY A 359 7.27 2.92 43.07
N THR A 360 6.49 3.04 42.02
CA THR A 360 5.56 4.18 41.82
C THR A 360 4.32 4.13 42.72
N ALA A 361 3.85 2.92 43.06
CA ALA A 361 2.71 2.77 43.97
C ALA A 361 3.07 3.16 45.43
N ILE A 362 4.32 2.91 45.87
CA ILE A 362 4.79 3.29 47.22
C ILE A 362 5.05 4.80 47.30
N ALA A 363 5.48 5.45 46.22
CA ALA A 363 5.70 6.92 46.20
C ALA A 363 4.38 7.73 46.25
N LEU A 364 3.29 7.17 45.75
CA LEU A 364 1.95 7.84 45.76
C LEU A 364 1.22 7.71 47.11
N LEU A 365 1.59 6.77 47.97
CA LEU A 365 0.97 6.54 49.29
C LEU A 365 1.60 7.34 50.43
N ASN A 366 2.74 8.01 50.23
CA ASN A 366 3.51 8.66 51.29
C ASN A 366 3.58 10.20 51.23
N ASN A 367 2.73 10.87 50.40
CA ASN A 367 2.72 12.32 50.30
C ASN A 367 1.35 12.93 50.66
N GLY A 368 0.98 12.77 51.90
CA GLY A 368 -0.12 13.50 52.54
C GLY A 368 0.41 14.29 53.74
N GLY A 369 0.50 15.61 53.61
CA GLY A 369 0.92 16.45 54.73
C GLY A 369 0.88 17.94 54.36
N ASP A 370 -0.14 18.58 54.87
CA ASP A 370 -0.45 20.02 54.94
C ASP A 370 0.72 20.99 55.03
N LYS A 371 0.55 22.19 54.44
CA LYS A 371 0.43 23.49 55.08
C LYS A 371 0.34 24.67 54.12
N LYS A 372 -0.71 25.48 54.34
CA LYS A 372 -0.98 26.85 53.93
C LYS A 372 -0.33 27.80 55.01
N PRO A 373 -0.39 29.12 54.92
CA PRO A 373 0.10 30.10 53.95
C PRO A 373 0.98 31.20 54.62
N THR A 374 1.59 32.13 53.90
CA THR A 374 1.86 33.46 54.46
C THR A 374 2.06 34.49 53.33
N GLU A 375 1.28 35.53 53.49
CA GLU A 375 1.32 36.84 52.85
C GLU A 375 2.64 37.59 53.05
N THR A 376 2.89 38.59 52.25
CA THR A 376 3.19 39.99 52.61
C THR A 376 4.01 40.62 51.50
N SER A 377 3.52 41.58 50.88
CA SER A 377 3.41 43.01 51.07
C SER A 377 4.21 43.84 50.10
N GLN A 378 3.50 44.79 49.52
CA GLN A 378 3.70 46.23 49.52
C GLN A 378 4.88 46.77 48.70
N THR A 379 4.84 47.83 47.97
CA THR A 379 4.13 49.11 47.94
C THR A 379 4.80 49.88 46.82
N THR A 380 4.18 50.68 46.01
CA THR A 380 4.09 52.10 46.24
C THR A 380 3.43 52.81 45.07
N THR A 381 2.46 53.56 45.42
CA THR A 381 1.71 54.59 44.71
C THR A 381 2.51 55.77 44.25
N LYS A 382 2.12 56.44 43.17
CA LYS A 382 1.67 57.85 43.20
C LYS A 382 0.98 58.32 41.91
N PRO A 383 0.05 59.26 41.99
CA PRO A 383 -1.03 59.52 41.06
C PRO A 383 -0.80 60.69 40.14
N THR A 384 -1.53 60.75 39.03
CA THR A 384 -1.85 62.10 38.46
C THR A 384 -3.07 62.04 37.53
N LYS A 385 -4.03 62.85 38.00
CA LYS A 385 -5.07 63.61 37.31
C LYS A 385 -6.07 62.99 36.36
N THR A 386 -7.25 62.99 36.90
CA THR A 386 -8.58 63.09 36.36
C THR A 386 -8.73 64.12 35.26
N THR A 387 -9.24 63.70 34.09
CA THR A 387 -10.03 64.62 33.25
C THR A 387 -11.25 63.85 32.80
N THR A 388 -12.38 64.19 33.32
CA THR A 388 -13.72 63.72 33.00
C THR A 388 -14.10 64.24 31.62
N LYS A 389 -14.53 63.28 30.74
CA LYS A 389 -15.32 63.53 29.54
C LYS A 389 -16.45 62.47 29.45
N PRO A 390 -17.60 62.81 28.89
CA PRO A 390 -18.88 62.14 29.18
C PRO A 390 -18.96 60.72 28.69
N THR A 391 -19.65 59.88 29.45
CA THR A 391 -20.06 58.51 29.16
C THR A 391 -20.92 58.47 27.92
N GLU A 392 -20.34 58.01 26.80
CA GLU A 392 -21.12 57.39 25.72
C GLU A 392 -21.41 55.95 26.12
N THR A 393 -22.67 55.61 26.25
CA THR A 393 -23.15 54.25 26.40
C THR A 393 -22.87 53.51 25.10
N THR A 394 -21.71 52.84 25.00
CA THR A 394 -21.43 51.90 23.93
C THR A 394 -22.20 50.61 24.20
N THR A 395 -23.24 50.40 23.44
CA THR A 395 -23.84 49.09 23.25
C THR A 395 -22.73 48.12 22.82
N PRO A 396 -22.55 46.93 23.46
CA PRO A 396 -21.56 45.96 22.99
C PRO A 396 -21.87 45.60 21.55
N PRO A 397 -20.85 45.41 20.68
CA PRO A 397 -21.05 45.01 19.31
C PRO A 397 -21.79 43.65 19.31
N PRO A 398 -22.70 43.41 18.34
CA PRO A 398 -23.43 42.16 18.26
C PRO A 398 -22.43 41.00 18.19
N VAL A 399 -22.66 39.96 19.00
CA VAL A 399 -21.89 38.73 18.96
C VAL A 399 -22.22 38.07 17.62
N THR A 400 -21.22 37.93 16.73
CA THR A 400 -21.39 37.37 15.37
C THR A 400 -20.79 35.98 15.22
N SER A 401 -20.21 35.41 16.29
CA SER A 401 -19.50 34.15 16.27
C SER A 401 -19.60 33.42 17.62
N ALA A 402 -19.55 32.09 17.58
CA ALA A 402 -19.46 31.24 18.76
C ALA A 402 -18.34 30.18 18.58
N SER A 403 -17.95 29.53 19.69
CA SER A 403 -16.97 28.45 19.66
C SER A 403 -17.69 27.11 19.70
N ILE A 404 -17.39 26.24 18.71
CA ILE A 404 -17.93 24.89 18.60
C ILE A 404 -16.98 23.93 19.34
N ASP A 405 -17.47 23.25 20.37
CA ASP A 405 -16.77 22.17 21.05
C ASP A 405 -17.18 20.83 20.41
N SER A 406 -16.25 20.22 19.66
CA SER A 406 -16.46 18.95 18.98
C SER A 406 -16.86 17.80 19.93
N ASN A 407 -16.41 17.83 21.19
CA ASN A 407 -16.75 16.80 22.18
C ASN A 407 -18.25 16.82 22.57
N GLN A 408 -18.94 17.93 22.35
CA GLN A 408 -20.37 18.03 22.59
C GLN A 408 -21.22 17.53 21.42
N VAL A 409 -20.59 17.23 20.28
CA VAL A 409 -21.25 16.89 19.01
C VAL A 409 -20.91 15.46 18.58
N ILE A 410 -19.64 15.06 18.67
CA ILE A 410 -19.18 13.73 18.27
C ILE A 410 -19.79 12.64 19.15
N GLY A 411 -20.25 11.54 18.54
CA GLY A 411 -20.92 10.43 19.21
C GLY A 411 -22.39 10.69 19.57
N LYS A 412 -22.95 11.86 19.22
CA LYS A 412 -24.37 12.17 19.34
C LYS A 412 -25.13 11.86 18.06
N SER A 413 -26.46 11.80 18.14
CA SER A 413 -27.28 11.77 16.93
C SER A 413 -27.19 13.11 16.18
N PHE A 414 -27.51 13.11 14.88
CA PHE A 414 -27.53 14.34 14.10
C PHE A 414 -28.47 15.41 14.68
N GLU A 415 -29.65 15.00 15.18
CA GLU A 415 -30.63 15.93 15.73
C GLU A 415 -30.15 16.55 17.05
N GLU A 416 -29.48 15.81 17.91
CA GLU A 416 -28.86 16.34 19.14
C GLU A 416 -27.71 17.30 18.84
N ALA A 417 -26.86 16.94 17.87
CA ALA A 417 -25.76 17.79 17.42
C ALA A 417 -26.27 19.09 16.81
N LYS A 418 -27.29 19.01 15.97
CA LYS A 418 -27.96 20.16 15.36
C LYS A 418 -28.60 21.07 16.42
N GLY A 419 -29.32 20.50 17.38
CA GLY A 419 -29.94 21.26 18.49
C GLY A 419 -28.88 22.01 19.32
N TYR A 420 -27.74 21.39 19.58
CA TYR A 420 -26.61 22.04 20.26
C TYR A 420 -26.06 23.22 19.45
N LEU A 421 -25.84 23.06 18.15
CA LEU A 421 -25.31 24.10 17.27
C LEU A 421 -26.29 25.27 17.08
N GLU A 422 -27.59 24.97 16.93
CA GLU A 422 -28.64 25.99 16.88
C GLU A 422 -28.73 26.76 18.21
N GLY A 423 -28.55 26.08 19.35
CA GLY A 423 -28.47 26.69 20.67
C GLY A 423 -27.27 27.66 20.83
N LEU A 424 -26.18 27.46 20.09
CA LEU A 424 -25.05 28.38 20.00
C LEU A 424 -25.29 29.56 19.05
N GLY A 425 -26.34 29.51 18.20
CA GLY A 425 -26.71 30.55 17.25
C GLY A 425 -26.37 30.25 15.78
N PHE A 426 -25.88 29.06 15.46
CA PHE A 426 -25.59 28.66 14.07
C PHE A 426 -26.90 28.31 13.34
N THR A 427 -27.06 28.80 12.11
CA THR A 427 -28.28 28.58 11.30
C THR A 427 -28.02 27.80 10.03
N ASN A 428 -26.75 27.68 9.61
CA ASN A 428 -26.35 27.04 8.37
C ASN A 428 -25.65 25.70 8.65
N ILE A 429 -26.45 24.64 8.94
CA ILE A 429 -25.96 23.32 9.36
C ILE A 429 -26.32 22.29 8.27
N ALA A 430 -25.31 21.64 7.70
CA ALA A 430 -25.49 20.60 6.68
C ALA A 430 -25.09 19.23 7.23
N LYS A 431 -25.90 18.21 6.92
CA LYS A 431 -25.59 16.81 7.15
C LYS A 431 -24.75 16.27 5.99
N LYS A 432 -23.68 15.53 6.30
CA LYS A 432 -22.86 14.79 5.34
C LYS A 432 -22.82 13.32 5.75
N ASP A 433 -22.92 12.40 4.79
CA ASP A 433 -22.73 10.98 5.05
C ASP A 433 -21.25 10.68 5.31
N GLY A 434 -21.01 9.96 6.39
CA GLY A 434 -19.70 9.51 6.85
C GLY A 434 -19.36 8.10 6.37
N SER A 435 -18.46 7.45 7.09
CA SER A 435 -18.03 6.08 6.79
C SER A 435 -19.10 5.05 7.21
N PRO A 436 -19.20 3.91 6.50
CA PRO A 436 -19.99 2.78 6.95
C PRO A 436 -19.42 2.20 8.25
N VAL A 437 -20.30 1.93 9.20
CA VAL A 437 -19.94 1.43 10.55
C VAL A 437 -20.90 0.30 10.97
N PRO A 438 -20.54 -0.48 12.02
CA PRO A 438 -21.45 -1.46 12.62
C PRO A 438 -22.78 -0.84 13.07
N ASP A 439 -23.85 -1.64 13.09
CA ASP A 439 -25.22 -1.18 13.30
C ASP A 439 -25.42 -0.33 14.58
N GLY A 440 -24.63 -0.58 15.63
CA GLY A 440 -24.68 0.19 16.88
C GLY A 440 -24.15 1.63 16.81
N GLU A 441 -23.41 1.98 15.75
CA GLU A 441 -22.80 3.30 15.56
C GLU A 441 -23.43 4.10 14.41
N VAL A 442 -24.41 3.51 13.72
CA VAL A 442 -25.10 4.13 12.59
C VAL A 442 -25.94 5.32 13.08
N GLY A 443 -25.84 6.43 12.38
CA GLY A 443 -26.59 7.66 12.71
C GLY A 443 -25.89 8.57 13.73
N LEU A 444 -24.76 8.14 14.31
CA LEU A 444 -23.96 8.96 15.22
C LEU A 444 -23.00 9.87 14.44
N VAL A 445 -22.77 11.05 14.96
CA VAL A 445 -21.82 12.02 14.40
C VAL A 445 -20.39 11.54 14.61
N SER A 446 -19.65 11.43 13.50
CA SER A 446 -18.23 11.06 13.50
C SER A 446 -17.31 12.26 13.38
N ASP A 447 -17.77 13.36 12.77
CA ASP A 447 -16.95 14.55 12.56
C ASP A 447 -17.81 15.80 12.39
N ILE A 448 -17.21 16.96 12.65
CA ILE A 448 -17.82 18.28 12.47
C ILE A 448 -16.78 19.28 11.96
N SER A 449 -17.15 20.11 10.98
CA SER A 449 -16.27 21.12 10.41
C SER A 449 -17.05 22.40 10.07
N PRO A 450 -16.53 23.59 10.42
CA PRO A 450 -15.32 23.86 11.22
C PRO A 450 -15.50 23.56 12.70
N THR A 451 -14.40 23.40 13.43
CA THR A 451 -14.35 23.33 14.90
C THR A 451 -13.73 24.61 15.47
N GLY A 452 -13.97 24.90 16.73
CA GLY A 452 -13.49 26.11 17.37
C GLY A 452 -14.36 27.32 17.01
N LYS A 453 -13.76 28.51 16.84
CA LYS A 453 -14.49 29.76 16.60
C LYS A 453 -14.98 29.84 15.15
N ALA A 454 -16.30 29.90 14.96
CA ALA A 454 -16.97 30.03 13.67
C ALA A 454 -17.96 31.21 13.69
N GLU A 455 -18.26 31.79 12.54
CA GLU A 455 -19.30 32.81 12.39
C GLU A 455 -20.69 32.19 12.27
N PHE A 456 -21.74 32.86 12.74
CA PHE A 456 -23.10 32.28 12.77
C PHE A 456 -23.68 31.98 11.38
N ASN A 457 -23.20 32.62 10.33
CA ASN A 457 -23.58 32.40 8.94
C ASN A 457 -22.68 31.37 8.21
N GLU A 458 -21.62 30.91 8.86
CA GLU A 458 -20.70 29.91 8.29
C GLU A 458 -21.40 28.55 8.15
N LEU A 459 -21.04 27.82 7.08
CA LEU A 459 -21.57 26.48 6.86
C LEU A 459 -20.91 25.48 7.81
N ILE A 460 -21.68 24.92 8.72
CA ILE A 460 -21.24 23.85 9.62
C ILE A 460 -21.64 22.50 9.01
N THR A 461 -20.65 21.70 8.66
CA THR A 461 -20.85 20.35 8.12
C THR A 461 -20.74 19.32 9.23
N VAL A 462 -21.80 18.58 9.48
CA VAL A 462 -21.87 17.49 10.46
C VAL A 462 -21.84 16.17 9.73
N THR A 463 -20.76 15.40 9.89
CA THR A 463 -20.57 14.09 9.24
C THR A 463 -21.17 13.00 10.14
N VAL A 464 -22.04 12.17 9.57
CA VAL A 464 -22.82 11.17 10.31
C VAL A 464 -22.54 9.78 9.75
N ASN A 465 -22.21 8.84 10.60
CA ASN A 465 -21.96 7.45 10.25
C ASN A 465 -23.16 6.83 9.54
N ILE A 466 -22.91 6.04 8.50
CA ILE A 466 -23.93 5.34 7.73
C ILE A 466 -23.84 3.82 7.93
N ALA A 467 -24.91 3.10 7.61
CA ALA A 467 -24.90 1.64 7.60
C ALA A 467 -24.08 1.09 6.43
N PHE A 468 -23.51 -0.11 6.58
CA PHE A 468 -22.97 -0.84 5.43
C PHE A 468 -24.07 -1.05 4.38
N GLY A 469 -23.71 -0.91 3.11
CA GLY A 469 -24.58 -1.21 1.99
C GLY A 469 -25.13 -2.65 2.03
N THR A 470 -26.16 -2.94 1.24
CA THR A 470 -26.70 -4.30 1.10
C THR A 470 -25.73 -5.19 0.35
N ILE A 471 -25.59 -6.45 0.80
CA ILE A 471 -24.88 -7.48 0.04
C ILE A 471 -25.78 -7.94 -1.12
N GLN A 472 -25.20 -8.03 -2.31
CA GLN A 472 -25.94 -8.50 -3.47
C GLN A 472 -26.00 -10.02 -3.50
N THR A 473 -27.15 -10.58 -3.88
CA THR A 473 -27.32 -12.01 -4.14
C THR A 473 -26.50 -12.38 -5.38
N PRO A 474 -25.58 -13.36 -5.30
CA PRO A 474 -24.78 -13.75 -6.45
C PRO A 474 -25.61 -14.46 -7.52
N GLY A 475 -25.20 -14.35 -8.78
CA GLY A 475 -25.77 -15.13 -9.89
C GLY A 475 -25.45 -16.63 -9.77
N ALA A 476 -26.08 -17.47 -10.58
CA ALA A 476 -25.74 -18.89 -10.63
C ALA A 476 -24.27 -19.12 -11.00
N PRO A 477 -23.58 -20.10 -10.40
CA PRO A 477 -22.23 -20.44 -10.81
C PRO A 477 -22.20 -20.94 -12.26
N GLY A 478 -21.14 -20.63 -13.01
CA GLY A 478 -20.86 -21.26 -14.29
C GLY A 478 -20.43 -22.72 -14.09
N VAL A 479 -20.71 -23.59 -15.04
CA VAL A 479 -20.20 -24.96 -15.05
C VAL A 479 -19.61 -25.28 -16.41
N ALA A 480 -18.39 -25.84 -16.43
CA ALA A 480 -17.70 -26.18 -17.67
C ALA A 480 -18.46 -27.27 -18.47
N ASN A 481 -18.97 -28.32 -17.79
CA ASN A 481 -19.74 -29.39 -18.37
C ASN A 481 -20.95 -29.67 -17.49
N SER A 482 -22.16 -29.59 -18.08
CA SER A 482 -23.41 -29.90 -17.38
C SER A 482 -23.69 -31.37 -17.26
N THR A 483 -22.90 -32.24 -17.94
CA THR A 483 -22.97 -33.70 -17.87
C THR A 483 -21.56 -34.24 -17.70
N VAL A 484 -21.35 -35.10 -16.69
CA VAL A 484 -20.07 -35.75 -16.33
C VAL A 484 -20.32 -37.20 -15.94
N LYS A 485 -19.28 -38.03 -15.90
CA LYS A 485 -19.36 -39.40 -15.38
C LYS A 485 -18.87 -39.48 -13.93
N VAL A 486 -19.25 -40.54 -13.24
CA VAL A 486 -18.72 -40.82 -11.90
C VAL A 486 -17.19 -40.92 -11.98
N GLY A 487 -16.49 -40.22 -11.10
CA GLY A 487 -15.03 -40.11 -11.09
C GLY A 487 -14.49 -38.83 -11.76
N ASP A 488 -15.26 -38.20 -12.66
CA ASP A 488 -14.85 -36.97 -13.36
C ASP A 488 -14.90 -35.73 -12.47
N PRO A 489 -14.09 -34.71 -12.78
CA PRO A 489 -14.16 -33.43 -12.11
C PRO A 489 -15.36 -32.60 -12.62
N ILE A 490 -16.11 -32.00 -11.70
CA ILE A 490 -17.09 -30.95 -11.98
C ILE A 490 -16.42 -29.61 -11.72
N VAL A 491 -16.16 -28.83 -12.76
CA VAL A 491 -15.49 -27.53 -12.65
C VAL A 491 -16.55 -26.44 -12.66
N LEU A 492 -16.70 -25.79 -11.50
CA LEU A 492 -17.51 -24.58 -11.34
C LEU A 492 -16.65 -23.36 -11.63
N GLN A 493 -17.22 -22.36 -12.26
CA GLN A 493 -16.52 -21.16 -12.71
C GLN A 493 -17.27 -19.89 -12.35
N SER A 494 -16.55 -18.75 -12.38
CA SER A 494 -17.13 -17.40 -12.33
C SER A 494 -17.99 -17.13 -11.11
N PHE A 495 -17.45 -17.33 -9.92
CA PHE A 495 -18.12 -16.94 -8.68
C PHE A 495 -18.10 -15.40 -8.55
N ALA A 496 -19.28 -14.79 -8.66
CA ALA A 496 -19.43 -13.36 -8.47
C ALA A 496 -19.52 -13.03 -6.97
N SER A 497 -18.92 -11.91 -6.58
CA SER A 497 -19.05 -11.34 -5.23
C SER A 497 -19.00 -9.82 -5.29
N ALA A 498 -19.75 -9.16 -4.42
CA ALA A 498 -19.77 -7.71 -4.28
C ALA A 498 -19.96 -7.34 -2.81
N CYS A 499 -18.86 -7.21 -2.07
CA CYS A 499 -18.92 -6.74 -0.70
C CYS A 499 -19.17 -5.23 -0.64
N PRO A 500 -20.04 -4.75 0.27
CA PRO A 500 -20.25 -3.34 0.49
C PRO A 500 -18.95 -2.62 0.91
N ALA A 501 -18.89 -1.32 0.64
CA ALA A 501 -17.76 -0.49 1.08
C ALA A 501 -17.49 -0.67 2.59
N GLY A 502 -16.22 -0.86 2.95
CA GLY A 502 -15.80 -1.12 4.34
C GLY A 502 -15.74 -2.59 4.74
N LEU A 503 -16.21 -3.52 3.89
CA LEU A 503 -16.08 -4.96 4.09
C LEU A 503 -15.23 -5.57 2.97
N GLN A 504 -14.49 -6.65 3.28
CA GLN A 504 -13.65 -7.39 2.33
C GLN A 504 -14.21 -8.78 2.10
N LEU A 505 -13.95 -9.34 0.92
CA LEU A 505 -14.30 -10.73 0.63
C LEU A 505 -13.43 -11.67 1.48
N GLY A 506 -14.09 -12.48 2.34
CA GLY A 506 -13.42 -13.50 3.15
C GLY A 506 -13.39 -14.84 2.47
N ALA A 507 -14.56 -15.43 2.16
CA ALA A 507 -14.64 -16.78 1.59
C ALA A 507 -15.89 -16.97 0.74
N TYR A 508 -15.83 -17.99 -0.14
CA TYR A 508 -17.00 -18.55 -0.82
C TYR A 508 -17.37 -19.88 -0.15
N GLU A 509 -18.67 -20.12 -0.03
CA GLU A 509 -19.23 -21.34 0.52
C GLU A 509 -20.10 -22.02 -0.54
N VAL A 510 -19.69 -23.21 -1.00
CA VAL A 510 -20.42 -24.01 -1.99
C VAL A 510 -21.37 -24.96 -1.26
N GLN A 511 -22.61 -25.02 -1.70
CA GLN A 511 -23.65 -25.89 -1.16
C GLN A 511 -24.14 -26.85 -2.22
N LEU A 512 -24.23 -28.11 -1.88
CA LEU A 512 -24.67 -29.21 -2.74
C LEU A 512 -26.06 -29.66 -2.32
N SER A 513 -26.94 -29.93 -3.28
CA SER A 513 -28.27 -30.49 -2.96
C SER A 513 -28.18 -31.91 -2.38
N ASP A 514 -27.10 -32.63 -2.67
CA ASP A 514 -26.81 -33.98 -2.15
C ASP A 514 -25.29 -34.18 -2.14
N GLU A 515 -24.70 -34.22 -0.95
CA GLU A 515 -23.27 -34.44 -0.76
C GLU A 515 -22.78 -35.85 -1.08
N SER A 516 -23.70 -36.81 -1.24
CA SER A 516 -23.35 -38.17 -1.66
C SER A 516 -23.01 -38.28 -3.15
N LEU A 517 -23.46 -37.30 -3.96
CA LEU A 517 -23.25 -37.27 -5.41
C LEU A 517 -21.92 -36.67 -5.83
N ALA A 518 -21.36 -35.75 -5.02
CA ALA A 518 -20.06 -35.12 -5.31
C ALA A 518 -19.39 -34.59 -4.05
N GLN A 519 -18.07 -34.47 -4.08
CA GLN A 519 -17.26 -33.90 -2.98
C GLN A 519 -16.38 -32.76 -3.48
N LEU A 520 -16.26 -31.72 -2.69
CA LEU A 520 -15.38 -30.58 -2.97
C LEU A 520 -13.91 -31.02 -2.86
N THR A 521 -13.10 -30.74 -3.88
CA THR A 521 -11.69 -31.13 -3.94
C THR A 521 -10.71 -30.00 -3.71
N ASN A 522 -11.16 -28.75 -3.84
CA ASN A 522 -10.38 -27.54 -3.54
C ASN A 522 -11.24 -26.48 -2.85
N ASN A 523 -10.58 -25.51 -2.20
CA ASN A 523 -11.29 -24.36 -1.64
C ASN A 523 -11.91 -23.52 -2.76
N ALA A 524 -13.13 -23.03 -2.53
CA ALA A 524 -13.81 -22.14 -3.46
C ALA A 524 -13.11 -20.78 -3.50
N SER A 525 -12.99 -20.20 -4.71
CA SER A 525 -12.36 -18.90 -4.98
C SER A 525 -13.15 -18.13 -6.03
N ALA A 526 -12.76 -16.91 -6.34
CA ALA A 526 -13.39 -16.10 -7.39
C ALA A 526 -13.34 -16.78 -8.78
N SER A 527 -12.31 -17.61 -9.05
CA SER A 527 -12.20 -18.38 -10.29
C SER A 527 -13.14 -19.59 -10.32
N GLY A 528 -13.68 -20.01 -9.16
CA GLY A 528 -14.62 -21.12 -9.02
C GLY A 528 -14.19 -22.16 -7.99
N ALA A 529 -14.73 -23.38 -8.14
CA ALA A 529 -14.44 -24.53 -7.30
C ALA A 529 -14.43 -25.80 -8.15
N THR A 530 -13.76 -26.84 -7.67
CA THR A 530 -13.76 -28.16 -8.31
C THR A 530 -14.35 -29.18 -7.36
N LEU A 531 -15.33 -29.94 -7.86
CA LEU A 531 -15.92 -31.09 -7.19
C LEU A 531 -15.52 -32.35 -7.92
N ARG A 532 -15.55 -33.50 -7.25
CA ARG A 532 -15.40 -34.82 -7.86
C ARG A 532 -16.73 -35.54 -7.76
N ALA A 533 -17.25 -36.01 -8.89
CA ALA A 533 -18.46 -36.83 -8.95
C ALA A 533 -18.22 -38.21 -8.26
N THR A 534 -19.09 -38.57 -7.31
CA THR A 534 -18.96 -39.81 -6.50
C THR A 534 -20.02 -40.84 -6.78
N ALA A 535 -21.22 -40.40 -7.20
CA ALA A 535 -22.33 -41.28 -7.52
C ALA A 535 -23.17 -40.71 -8.67
N PRO A 536 -23.89 -41.54 -9.44
CA PRO A 536 -24.75 -41.06 -10.52
C PRO A 536 -26.01 -40.41 -9.97
N GLY A 537 -26.43 -39.32 -10.61
CA GLY A 537 -27.61 -38.53 -10.18
C GLY A 537 -27.65 -37.14 -10.76
N THR A 538 -28.60 -36.34 -10.29
CA THR A 538 -28.73 -34.93 -10.64
C THR A 538 -28.37 -34.10 -9.45
N LEU A 539 -27.30 -33.32 -9.57
CA LEU A 539 -26.75 -32.45 -8.53
C LEU A 539 -27.10 -30.99 -8.83
N ASN A 540 -27.72 -30.30 -7.88
CA ASN A 540 -27.83 -28.85 -7.92
C ASN A 540 -26.76 -28.25 -7.03
N VAL A 541 -26.01 -27.26 -7.56
CA VAL A 541 -24.96 -26.59 -6.87
C VAL A 541 -25.29 -25.10 -6.76
N THR A 542 -25.18 -24.57 -5.55
CA THR A 542 -25.33 -23.16 -5.24
C THR A 542 -24.10 -22.67 -4.48
N TYR A 543 -23.93 -21.37 -4.35
CA TYR A 543 -22.91 -20.80 -3.49
C TYR A 543 -23.39 -19.50 -2.83
N SER A 544 -22.76 -19.17 -1.73
CA SER A 544 -22.81 -17.85 -1.09
C SER A 544 -21.40 -17.33 -0.88
N TYR A 545 -21.26 -16.05 -0.56
CA TYR A 545 -19.97 -15.47 -0.18
C TYR A 545 -20.08 -14.68 1.09
N ARG A 546 -18.99 -14.63 1.84
CA ARG A 546 -18.87 -13.95 3.12
C ARG A 546 -18.00 -12.73 2.98
N CYS A 547 -18.50 -11.59 3.49
CA CYS A 547 -17.75 -10.34 3.60
C CYS A 547 -17.31 -10.14 5.04
N GLU A 548 -16.02 -9.90 5.25
CA GLU A 548 -15.38 -9.76 6.55
C GLU A 548 -14.97 -8.30 6.79
N GLY A 549 -14.90 -7.89 8.06
CA GLY A 549 -14.60 -6.54 8.51
C GLY A 549 -15.12 -6.28 9.91
N PRO A 550 -15.40 -5.01 10.27
CA PRO A 550 -15.94 -4.66 11.58
C PRO A 550 -17.24 -5.37 11.92
N GLN A 551 -18.02 -5.73 10.91
CA GLN A 551 -19.23 -6.54 11.03
C GLN A 551 -19.28 -7.54 9.87
N GLN A 552 -19.18 -8.83 10.20
CA GLN A 552 -19.28 -9.90 9.21
C GLN A 552 -20.68 -9.99 8.62
N ARG A 553 -20.76 -10.15 7.29
CA ARG A 553 -22.03 -10.35 6.57
C ARG A 553 -21.91 -11.46 5.53
N VAL A 554 -22.99 -12.20 5.27
CA VAL A 554 -23.04 -13.28 4.29
C VAL A 554 -24.11 -12.95 3.27
N SER A 555 -23.84 -13.22 1.99
CA SER A 555 -24.83 -13.07 0.91
C SER A 555 -25.96 -14.09 1.04
N GLU A 556 -27.07 -13.81 0.40
CA GLU A 556 -28.03 -14.87 0.07
C GLU A 556 -27.38 -15.91 -0.85
N VAL A 557 -27.98 -17.08 -0.90
CA VAL A 557 -27.52 -18.20 -1.74
C VAL A 557 -27.83 -17.90 -3.21
N SER A 558 -26.92 -18.22 -4.11
CA SER A 558 -27.08 -18.05 -5.55
C SER A 558 -28.24 -18.87 -6.13
N ALA A 559 -28.71 -18.54 -7.33
CA ALA A 559 -29.50 -19.46 -8.11
C ALA A 559 -28.72 -20.77 -8.37
N PRO A 560 -29.37 -21.95 -8.43
CA PRO A 560 -28.70 -23.22 -8.63
C PRO A 560 -28.22 -23.41 -10.08
N VAL A 561 -27.08 -24.10 -10.25
CA VAL A 561 -26.70 -24.75 -11.50
C VAL A 561 -26.88 -26.25 -11.36
N THR A 562 -27.42 -26.89 -12.40
CA THR A 562 -27.69 -28.33 -12.41
C THR A 562 -26.61 -29.07 -13.19
N VAL A 563 -26.09 -30.16 -12.60
CA VAL A 563 -25.12 -31.07 -13.21
C VAL A 563 -25.67 -32.47 -13.18
N THR A 564 -25.66 -33.16 -14.33
CA THR A 564 -26.07 -34.57 -14.46
C THR A 564 -24.85 -35.44 -14.38
N ILE A 565 -24.81 -36.35 -13.40
CA ILE A 565 -23.73 -37.32 -13.22
C ILE A 565 -24.22 -38.69 -13.75
N GLN A 566 -23.56 -39.20 -14.78
CA GLN A 566 -23.84 -40.47 -15.38
C GLN A 566 -23.02 -41.57 -14.71
N PRO A 567 -23.50 -42.86 -14.74
CA PRO A 567 -22.68 -43.97 -14.31
C PRO A 567 -21.37 -44.05 -15.10
N GLN A 568 -20.33 -44.59 -14.47
CA GLN A 568 -19.09 -44.92 -15.17
C GLN A 568 -19.37 -46.05 -16.17
N ASP A 569 -18.87 -45.95 -17.41
CA ASP A 569 -19.01 -47.06 -18.37
C ASP A 569 -18.39 -48.30 -17.76
N SER A 570 -19.17 -49.32 -17.55
CA SER A 570 -18.66 -50.65 -17.28
C SER A 570 -17.94 -51.12 -18.55
N ASN A 571 -16.61 -51.19 -18.53
CA ASN A 571 -15.87 -51.91 -19.56
C ASN A 571 -16.41 -53.35 -19.54
N GLU A 572 -17.13 -53.71 -20.58
CA GLU A 572 -17.34 -55.11 -20.92
C GLU A 572 -15.99 -55.69 -21.34
N ASP A 573 -15.24 -56.21 -20.37
CA ASP A 573 -14.27 -57.30 -20.63
C ASP A 573 -15.07 -58.56 -20.85
N GLU A 574 -15.58 -58.77 -22.07
CA GLU A 574 -15.92 -60.08 -22.55
C GLU A 574 -14.82 -60.53 -23.49
N GLU A 575 -14.00 -61.41 -22.94
CA GLU A 575 -13.21 -62.42 -23.69
C GLU A 575 -14.06 -63.17 -24.73
N SER A 576 -13.50 -63.24 -25.89
CA SER A 576 -13.72 -64.44 -26.75
C SER A 576 -12.41 -64.82 -27.45
#